data_1099c56383ee515a2ed3170ff5ea6ad8
#
_entry.id   1099c56383ee515a2ed3170ff5ea6ad8
#
_cell.length_a   1.000
_cell.length_b   1.000
_cell.length_c   1.000
_cell.angle_alpha   90.00
_cell.angle_beta   90.00
_cell.angle_gamma   90.00
#
_symmetry.space_group_name_H-M   'P 1'
#
loop_
_entity.id
_entity.type
_entity.pdbx_description
1 polymer ?
#
loop_
_entity_poly.entity_id
_entity_poly.type
_entity_poly.pdbx_seq_one_letter_code
_entity_poly.pdbx_strand_id
1 'polypeptide(L)'
;KILLEKPLGKKFNEIENLVAKLKKLKAYVAVNFILHAEPRFRKMKEEINNNKIGNIVTYFARRRGSRLGIEYYAPWTDLLSSTLIHDIQMILELSKSTPKRVFAEAVIRECKKYNSHDAVIATLKFRDGSIASFETSWVLPKNQPEPLDPAFHVVGDQGSIIIEGSSLGMNILTNKQYLKPDLAHWPTINSSVDGALKRNLDMFVSNALNNISPIVDLNSALLAEKVVHCMKDSIKSKKPVKI
;
A
#
# COMPACT_ATOMS: atom_id res chain seq x y z
N LYS A 1 -21.68 -6.46 9.31
CA LYS A 1 -20.47 -5.64 9.36
C LYS A 1 -19.26 -6.54 9.13
N ILE A 2 -18.43 -6.27 8.14
CA ILE A 2 -17.31 -7.14 7.72
C ILE A 2 -16.06 -6.26 7.57
N LEU A 3 -14.93 -6.69 8.12
CA LEU A 3 -13.60 -6.18 7.79
C LEU A 3 -12.89 -7.27 6.98
N LEU A 4 -12.55 -6.97 5.73
CA LEU A 4 -11.81 -7.87 4.86
C LEU A 4 -10.34 -7.51 4.84
N GLU A 5 -9.49 -8.54 4.85
CA GLU A 5 -8.07 -8.37 4.56
C GLU A 5 -7.82 -8.22 3.05
N LYS A 6 -6.77 -7.49 2.72
CA LYS A 6 -6.23 -7.42 1.36
C LYS A 6 -5.13 -8.52 1.19
N PRO A 7 -4.88 -9.03 -0.02
CA PRO A 7 -5.66 -8.80 -1.23
C PRO A 7 -7.01 -9.50 -1.16
N LEU A 8 -8.00 -8.99 -1.91
CA LEU A 8 -9.35 -9.55 -1.93
C LEU A 8 -9.44 -10.91 -2.61
N GLY A 9 -8.41 -11.32 -3.32
CA GLY A 9 -8.32 -12.61 -3.99
C GLY A 9 -7.09 -12.72 -4.91
N LYS A 10 -6.94 -13.87 -5.57
CA LYS A 10 -5.81 -14.13 -6.49
C LYS A 10 -6.12 -13.76 -7.94
N LYS A 11 -7.37 -13.91 -8.39
CA LYS A 11 -7.79 -13.65 -9.76
C LYS A 11 -8.78 -12.49 -9.81
N PHE A 12 -8.57 -11.56 -10.72
CA PHE A 12 -9.36 -10.34 -10.78
C PHE A 12 -10.85 -10.58 -11.00
N ASN A 13 -11.23 -11.51 -11.86
CA ASN A 13 -12.64 -11.88 -12.09
C ASN A 13 -13.32 -12.45 -10.83
N GLU A 14 -12.60 -13.18 -9.98
CA GLU A 14 -13.11 -13.69 -8.70
C GLU A 14 -13.34 -12.53 -7.71
N ILE A 15 -12.42 -11.54 -7.70
CA ILE A 15 -12.54 -10.32 -6.90
C ILE A 15 -13.75 -9.50 -7.33
N GLU A 16 -13.94 -9.27 -8.65
CA GLU A 16 -15.10 -8.56 -9.20
C GLU A 16 -16.41 -9.24 -8.79
N ASN A 17 -16.48 -10.55 -8.91
CA ASN A 17 -17.65 -11.34 -8.52
C ASN A 17 -17.94 -11.26 -7.00
N LEU A 18 -16.91 -11.32 -6.17
CA LEU A 18 -17.03 -11.14 -4.71
C LEU A 18 -17.59 -9.75 -4.40
N VAL A 19 -16.99 -8.71 -4.96
CA VAL A 19 -17.43 -7.32 -4.74
C VAL A 19 -18.87 -7.11 -5.20
N ALA A 20 -19.25 -7.64 -6.37
CA ALA A 20 -20.61 -7.56 -6.87
C ALA A 20 -21.64 -8.25 -5.94
N LYS A 21 -21.30 -9.44 -5.42
CA LYS A 21 -22.15 -10.16 -4.45
C LYS A 21 -22.32 -9.38 -3.16
N LEU A 22 -21.22 -8.85 -2.58
CA LEU A 22 -21.26 -8.09 -1.33
C LEU A 22 -22.07 -6.79 -1.49
N LYS A 23 -21.98 -6.11 -2.62
CA LYS A 23 -22.80 -4.93 -2.94
C LYS A 23 -24.28 -5.29 -3.07
N LYS A 24 -24.62 -6.40 -3.76
CA LYS A 24 -26.00 -6.87 -3.87
C LYS A 24 -26.63 -7.15 -2.52
N LEU A 25 -25.84 -7.66 -1.58
CA LEU A 25 -26.28 -7.91 -0.19
C LEU A 25 -26.38 -6.63 0.65
N LYS A 26 -25.98 -5.46 0.11
CA LYS A 26 -25.89 -4.19 0.85
C LYS A 26 -25.08 -4.33 2.15
N ALA A 27 -24.09 -5.21 2.15
CA ALA A 27 -23.25 -5.46 3.30
C ALA A 27 -22.39 -4.24 3.63
N TYR A 28 -22.27 -3.90 4.93
CA TYR A 28 -21.25 -2.97 5.38
C TYR A 28 -19.89 -3.68 5.36
N VAL A 29 -19.03 -3.30 4.43
CA VAL A 29 -17.72 -3.91 4.27
C VAL A 29 -16.65 -2.83 4.23
N ALA A 30 -15.67 -2.93 5.11
CA ALA A 30 -14.42 -2.19 5.06
C ALA A 30 -13.29 -3.12 4.62
N VAL A 31 -12.30 -2.59 3.89
CA VAL A 31 -11.09 -3.34 3.53
C VAL A 31 -9.91 -2.80 4.32
N ASN A 32 -9.09 -3.70 4.89
CA ASN A 32 -8.01 -3.35 5.82
C ASN A 32 -6.78 -2.77 5.11
N PHE A 33 -6.83 -1.46 4.80
CA PHE A 33 -5.71 -0.67 4.31
C PHE A 33 -5.17 0.23 5.43
N ILE A 34 -4.22 -0.27 6.19
CA ILE A 34 -3.74 0.33 7.45
C ILE A 34 -3.12 1.73 7.31
N LEU A 35 -2.65 2.14 6.13
CA LEU A 35 -2.05 3.47 5.93
C LEU A 35 -3.05 4.60 6.23
N HIS A 36 -4.35 4.37 6.07
CA HIS A 36 -5.40 5.34 6.43
C HIS A 36 -5.50 5.63 7.93
N ALA A 37 -4.98 4.74 8.77
CA ALA A 37 -4.95 4.91 10.23
C ALA A 37 -3.58 5.37 10.75
N GLU A 38 -2.56 5.43 9.89
CA GLU A 38 -1.24 5.91 10.23
C GLU A 38 -1.23 7.46 10.28
N PRO A 39 -0.81 8.09 11.39
CA PRO A 39 -0.97 9.53 11.59
C PRO A 39 -0.36 10.43 10.51
N ARG A 40 0.83 10.07 9.98
CA ARG A 40 1.51 10.86 8.94
C ARG A 40 0.71 10.87 7.63
N PHE A 41 0.12 9.72 7.23
CA PHE A 41 -0.74 9.63 6.04
C PHE A 41 -2.07 10.36 6.25
N ARG A 42 -2.64 10.31 7.45
CA ARG A 42 -3.84 11.09 7.80
C ARG A 42 -3.57 12.58 7.69
N LYS A 43 -2.45 13.05 8.26
CA LYS A 43 -2.05 14.46 8.19
C LYS A 43 -1.74 14.89 6.76
N MET A 44 -1.03 14.07 6.00
CA MET A 44 -0.77 14.32 4.57
C MET A 44 -2.08 14.50 3.79
N LYS A 45 -3.08 13.62 3.98
CA LYS A 45 -4.39 13.72 3.34
C LYS A 45 -5.11 15.04 3.72
N GLU A 46 -5.04 15.43 4.98
CA GLU A 46 -5.59 16.73 5.47
C GLU A 46 -4.93 17.92 4.75
N GLU A 47 -3.58 17.96 4.70
CA GLU A 47 -2.85 19.07 4.08
C GLU A 47 -3.09 19.15 2.56
N ILE A 48 -3.20 18.00 1.87
CA ILE A 48 -3.57 17.94 0.45
C ILE A 48 -5.01 18.42 0.25
N ASN A 49 -5.96 18.02 1.10
CA ASN A 49 -7.34 18.49 1.03
C ASN A 49 -7.48 19.99 1.28
N ASN A 50 -6.61 20.55 2.12
CA ASN A 50 -6.50 21.99 2.39
C ASN A 50 -5.70 22.75 1.30
N ASN A 51 -5.35 22.10 0.20
CA ASN A 51 -4.61 22.66 -0.94
C ASN A 51 -3.23 23.25 -0.59
N LYS A 52 -2.56 22.73 0.46
CA LYS A 52 -1.28 23.24 0.95
C LYS A 52 -0.13 23.15 -0.05
N ILE A 53 -0.17 22.15 -0.94
CA ILE A 53 0.89 21.90 -1.93
C ILE A 53 0.42 22.19 -3.36
N GLY A 54 -0.77 22.76 -3.53
CA GLY A 54 -1.35 23.05 -4.84
C GLY A 54 -1.77 21.80 -5.61
N ASN A 55 -1.75 21.89 -6.95
CA ASN A 55 -2.08 20.77 -7.83
C ASN A 55 -0.96 19.74 -7.82
N ILE A 56 -1.31 18.48 -7.65
CA ILE A 56 -0.31 17.41 -7.56
C ILE A 56 0.28 17.12 -8.94
N VAL A 57 1.61 17.07 -8.98
CA VAL A 57 2.42 16.77 -10.18
C VAL A 57 2.89 15.32 -10.16
N THR A 58 3.48 14.87 -9.04
CA THR A 58 3.99 13.50 -8.93
C THR A 58 3.75 12.89 -7.57
N TYR A 59 3.66 11.56 -7.58
CA TYR A 59 3.72 10.69 -6.41
C TYR A 59 4.92 9.76 -6.54
N PHE A 60 5.55 9.46 -5.43
CA PHE A 60 6.52 8.39 -5.30
C PHE A 60 6.18 7.53 -4.10
N ALA A 61 6.20 6.21 -4.29
CA ALA A 61 6.04 5.27 -3.20
C ALA A 61 7.09 4.15 -3.31
N ARG A 62 7.78 3.91 -2.21
CA ARG A 62 8.74 2.82 -2.03
C ARG A 62 8.33 1.98 -0.84
N ARG A 63 8.33 0.65 -1.02
CA ARG A 63 8.10 -0.28 0.08
C ARG A 63 8.92 -1.53 -0.10
N ARG A 64 10.09 -1.59 0.54
CA ARG A 64 11.05 -2.69 0.41
C ARG A 64 11.09 -3.49 1.71
N GLY A 65 11.01 -4.81 1.58
CA GLY A 65 11.09 -5.76 2.69
C GLY A 65 12.38 -6.56 2.69
N SER A 66 12.70 -7.13 3.83
CA SER A 66 13.84 -8.03 4.02
C SER A 66 13.54 -9.43 3.45
N ARG A 67 14.62 -10.14 3.06
CA ARG A 67 14.57 -11.56 2.68
C ARG A 67 13.97 -12.48 3.73
N LEU A 68 13.92 -12.07 5.00
CA LEU A 68 13.27 -12.84 6.07
C LEU A 68 11.78 -13.10 5.79
N GLY A 69 11.10 -12.21 5.05
CA GLY A 69 9.69 -12.37 4.73
C GLY A 69 9.39 -13.29 3.55
N ILE A 70 10.38 -13.60 2.68
CA ILE A 70 10.13 -14.34 1.44
C ILE A 70 9.49 -15.70 1.70
N GLU A 71 10.05 -16.50 2.60
CA GLU A 71 9.59 -17.86 2.89
C GLU A 71 8.19 -17.89 3.53
N TYR A 72 7.83 -16.81 4.22
CA TYR A 72 6.54 -16.67 4.87
C TYR A 72 5.45 -16.18 3.92
N TYR A 73 5.75 -15.15 3.10
CA TYR A 73 4.72 -14.49 2.26
C TYR A 73 4.62 -15.06 0.85
N ALA A 74 5.74 -15.34 0.18
CA ALA A 74 5.75 -15.74 -1.22
C ALA A 74 5.00 -17.04 -1.57
N PRO A 75 4.83 -18.03 -0.67
CA PRO A 75 4.03 -19.23 -0.96
C PRO A 75 2.54 -18.96 -1.23
N TRP A 76 1.98 -17.90 -0.67
CA TRP A 76 0.54 -17.65 -0.74
C TRP A 76 0.15 -16.30 -1.37
N THR A 77 1.09 -15.38 -1.51
CA THR A 77 0.84 -14.06 -2.12
C THR A 77 2.03 -13.61 -2.95
N ASP A 78 1.90 -12.50 -3.66
CA ASP A 78 2.96 -11.87 -4.43
C ASP A 78 3.27 -10.45 -3.93
N LEU A 79 4.42 -9.94 -4.35
CA LEU A 79 4.97 -8.66 -3.94
C LEU A 79 4.01 -7.47 -4.19
N LEU A 80 3.31 -7.47 -5.33
CA LEU A 80 2.39 -6.39 -5.68
C LEU A 80 1.13 -6.41 -4.81
N SER A 81 0.50 -7.60 -4.70
CA SER A 81 -0.78 -7.79 -3.98
C SER A 81 -0.61 -7.68 -2.47
N SER A 82 0.55 -8.10 -1.94
CA SER A 82 0.78 -8.10 -0.49
C SER A 82 1.36 -6.78 0.02
N THR A 83 2.30 -6.20 -0.71
CA THR A 83 3.13 -5.09 -0.23
C THR A 83 2.72 -3.77 -0.88
N LEU A 84 2.83 -3.67 -2.20
CA LEU A 84 2.65 -2.41 -2.92
C LEU A 84 1.21 -1.92 -2.99
N ILE A 85 0.24 -2.81 -2.88
CA ILE A 85 -1.19 -2.47 -2.97
C ILE A 85 -1.63 -1.40 -1.96
N HIS A 86 -0.98 -1.32 -0.80
CA HIS A 86 -1.24 -0.27 0.19
C HIS A 86 -0.92 1.13 -0.34
N ASP A 87 0.22 1.26 -1.00
CA ASP A 87 0.68 2.53 -1.56
C ASP A 87 -0.11 2.89 -2.81
N ILE A 88 -0.45 1.90 -3.63
CA ILE A 88 -1.34 2.08 -4.78
C ILE A 88 -2.69 2.64 -4.34
N GLN A 89 -3.33 2.02 -3.35
CA GLN A 89 -4.63 2.44 -2.85
C GLN A 89 -4.57 3.86 -2.25
N MET A 90 -3.53 4.18 -1.49
CA MET A 90 -3.34 5.52 -0.93
C MET A 90 -3.16 6.57 -2.03
N ILE A 91 -2.37 6.32 -3.07
CA ILE A 91 -2.20 7.24 -4.20
C ILE A 91 -3.52 7.43 -4.96
N LEU A 92 -4.29 6.37 -5.20
CA LEU A 92 -5.59 6.46 -5.84
C LEU A 92 -6.57 7.34 -5.06
N GLU A 93 -6.55 7.24 -3.74
CA GLU A 93 -7.36 8.07 -2.84
C GLU A 93 -6.94 9.54 -2.88
N LEU A 94 -5.62 9.82 -2.84
CA LEU A 94 -5.09 11.18 -2.82
C LEU A 94 -5.25 11.88 -4.17
N SER A 95 -5.13 11.15 -5.28
CA SER A 95 -5.12 11.72 -6.62
C SER A 95 -6.46 12.32 -7.04
N LYS A 96 -7.57 11.80 -6.52
CA LYS A 96 -8.93 12.16 -6.95
C LYS A 96 -9.14 12.09 -8.49
N SER A 97 -8.13 11.57 -9.22
CA SER A 97 -8.11 11.44 -10.68
C SER A 97 -8.17 9.99 -11.09
N THR A 98 -8.76 9.73 -12.24
CA THR A 98 -8.87 8.36 -12.77
C THR A 98 -7.50 7.88 -13.28
N PRO A 99 -7.02 6.70 -12.86
CA PRO A 99 -5.84 6.09 -13.44
C PRO A 99 -6.07 5.77 -14.93
N LYS A 100 -5.07 6.01 -15.77
CA LYS A 100 -5.21 5.90 -17.24
C LYS A 100 -4.45 4.71 -17.79
N ARG A 101 -3.21 4.53 -17.38
CA ARG A 101 -2.33 3.44 -17.83
C ARG A 101 -1.21 3.19 -16.84
N VAL A 102 -0.72 1.97 -16.81
CA VAL A 102 0.41 1.55 -15.99
C VAL A 102 1.47 0.88 -16.88
N PHE A 103 2.74 1.05 -16.50
CA PHE A 103 3.87 0.28 -17.02
C PHE A 103 4.69 -0.24 -15.84
N ALA A 104 5.09 -1.51 -15.88
CA ALA A 104 5.84 -2.15 -14.81
C ALA A 104 6.90 -3.12 -15.36
N GLU A 105 8.07 -3.11 -14.71
CA GLU A 105 9.17 -4.04 -14.94
C GLU A 105 9.49 -4.78 -13.64
N ALA A 106 9.92 -6.03 -13.77
CA ALA A 106 10.18 -6.89 -12.62
C ALA A 106 11.43 -7.75 -12.79
N VAL A 107 12.03 -8.10 -11.65
CA VAL A 107 13.13 -9.08 -11.57
C VAL A 107 12.66 -10.29 -10.81
N ILE A 108 13.04 -11.49 -11.30
CA ILE A 108 12.76 -12.78 -10.66
C ILE A 108 14.09 -13.55 -10.51
N ARG A 109 14.54 -13.75 -9.28
CA ARG A 109 15.74 -14.54 -8.93
C ARG A 109 15.48 -15.41 -7.71
N GLU A 110 15.52 -14.84 -6.52
CA GLU A 110 15.32 -15.53 -5.22
C GLU A 110 13.88 -16.06 -5.07
N CYS A 111 12.90 -15.28 -5.51
CA CYS A 111 11.47 -15.63 -5.42
C CYS A 111 10.98 -16.56 -6.55
N LYS A 112 11.89 -17.03 -7.45
CA LYS A 112 11.53 -17.88 -8.60
C LYS A 112 10.77 -19.15 -8.20
N LYS A 113 11.22 -19.82 -7.12
CA LYS A 113 10.58 -21.05 -6.61
C LYS A 113 9.12 -20.86 -6.17
N TYR A 114 8.71 -19.63 -5.89
CA TYR A 114 7.35 -19.27 -5.48
C TYR A 114 6.54 -18.61 -6.62
N ASN A 115 7.11 -18.52 -7.82
CA ASN A 115 6.51 -17.77 -8.94
C ASN A 115 6.14 -16.32 -8.58
N SER A 116 6.98 -15.70 -7.76
CA SER A 116 6.84 -14.30 -7.33
C SER A 116 8.04 -13.46 -7.79
N HIS A 117 7.93 -12.15 -7.70
CA HIS A 117 8.96 -11.21 -8.10
C HIS A 117 9.85 -10.83 -6.90
N ASP A 118 11.15 -10.64 -7.13
CA ASP A 118 12.10 -10.12 -6.15
C ASP A 118 11.93 -8.62 -5.97
N ALA A 119 11.74 -7.92 -7.10
CA ALA A 119 11.56 -6.48 -7.16
C ALA A 119 10.68 -6.09 -8.34
N VAL A 120 9.93 -4.99 -8.18
CA VAL A 120 9.14 -4.36 -9.22
C VAL A 120 9.35 -2.85 -9.16
N ILE A 121 9.52 -2.24 -10.33
CA ILE A 121 9.44 -0.80 -10.55
C ILE A 121 8.30 -0.54 -11.51
N ALA A 122 7.44 0.45 -11.19
CA ALA A 122 6.27 0.75 -12.02
C ALA A 122 5.99 2.25 -12.09
N THR A 123 5.31 2.66 -13.16
CA THR A 123 4.75 4.01 -13.32
C THR A 123 3.26 3.94 -13.61
N LEU A 124 2.49 4.86 -13.02
CA LEU A 124 1.06 5.00 -13.21
C LEU A 124 0.75 6.42 -13.69
N LYS A 125 0.09 6.57 -14.82
CA LYS A 125 -0.35 7.86 -15.37
C LYS A 125 -1.82 8.07 -15.08
N PHE A 126 -2.17 9.26 -14.60
CA PHE A 126 -3.54 9.71 -14.36
C PHE A 126 -4.09 10.57 -15.50
N ARG A 127 -5.42 10.76 -15.53
CA ARG A 127 -6.10 11.57 -16.56
C ARG A 127 -5.81 13.07 -16.43
N ASP A 128 -5.60 13.58 -15.21
CA ASP A 128 -5.22 14.97 -14.95
C ASP A 128 -3.78 15.31 -15.39
N GLY A 129 -3.02 14.30 -15.78
CA GLY A 129 -1.63 14.47 -16.21
C GLY A 129 -0.61 14.14 -15.13
N SER A 130 -0.99 13.97 -13.85
CA SER A 130 -0.10 13.56 -12.79
C SER A 130 0.46 12.13 -13.01
N ILE A 131 1.58 11.82 -12.35
CA ILE A 131 2.29 10.54 -12.51
C ILE A 131 2.64 10.01 -11.13
N ALA A 132 2.43 8.70 -10.92
CA ALA A 132 2.99 7.99 -9.79
C ALA A 132 4.12 7.05 -10.23
N SER A 133 5.17 6.95 -9.41
CA SER A 133 6.23 5.96 -9.53
C SER A 133 6.28 5.10 -8.27
N PHE A 134 6.56 3.81 -8.48
CA PHE A 134 6.55 2.80 -7.43
C PHE A 134 7.83 1.98 -7.46
N GLU A 135 8.36 1.66 -6.29
CA GLU A 135 9.44 0.69 -6.09
C GLU A 135 9.05 -0.27 -4.96
N THR A 136 9.15 -1.57 -5.21
CA THR A 136 8.94 -2.57 -4.16
C THR A 136 9.86 -3.76 -4.33
N SER A 137 10.29 -4.36 -3.21
CA SER A 137 11.11 -5.57 -3.22
C SER A 137 11.00 -6.34 -1.91
N TRP A 138 11.42 -7.64 -1.95
CA TRP A 138 11.55 -8.49 -0.76
C TRP A 138 12.99 -8.98 -0.54
N VAL A 139 13.97 -8.36 -1.18
CA VAL A 139 15.34 -8.88 -1.23
C VAL A 139 16.38 -8.03 -0.49
N LEU A 140 15.93 -7.14 0.39
CA LEU A 140 16.87 -6.43 1.26
C LEU A 140 17.60 -7.41 2.20
N PRO A 141 18.81 -7.08 2.66
CA PRO A 141 19.58 -7.93 3.56
C PRO A 141 18.80 -8.34 4.81
N LYS A 142 19.04 -9.56 5.31
CA LYS A 142 18.37 -10.07 6.52
C LYS A 142 18.67 -9.24 7.78
N ASN A 143 19.84 -8.62 7.83
CA ASN A 143 20.33 -7.81 8.95
C ASN A 143 20.18 -6.31 8.73
N GLN A 144 19.33 -5.89 7.80
CA GLN A 144 19.06 -4.45 7.65
C GLN A 144 18.44 -3.87 8.92
N PRO A 145 18.72 -2.58 9.23
CA PRO A 145 18.28 -1.96 10.49
C PRO A 145 16.76 -1.85 10.63
N GLU A 146 16.03 -1.72 9.51
CA GLU A 146 14.60 -1.48 9.46
C GLU A 146 13.91 -2.67 8.76
N PRO A 147 12.93 -3.36 9.39
CA PRO A 147 12.32 -4.55 8.81
C PRO A 147 11.57 -4.25 7.50
N LEU A 148 11.06 -3.05 7.37
CA LEU A 148 10.42 -2.52 6.17
C LEU A 148 10.99 -1.13 5.89
N ASP A 149 11.38 -0.85 4.65
CA ASP A 149 11.89 0.45 4.20
C ASP A 149 10.81 1.14 3.34
N PRO A 150 9.88 1.87 3.97
CA PRO A 150 8.84 2.61 3.29
C PRO A 150 9.28 4.05 3.02
N ALA A 151 8.86 4.58 1.87
CA ALA A 151 8.88 6.00 1.58
C ALA A 151 7.65 6.39 0.78
N PHE A 152 7.13 7.59 1.01
CA PHE A 152 5.98 8.10 0.29
C PHE A 152 6.10 9.62 0.13
N HIS A 153 6.25 10.08 -1.12
CA HIS A 153 6.41 11.49 -1.43
C HIS A 153 5.29 11.98 -2.34
N VAL A 154 4.80 13.17 -2.08
CA VAL A 154 3.84 13.86 -2.95
C VAL A 154 4.41 15.23 -3.26
N VAL A 155 4.50 15.56 -4.55
CA VAL A 155 4.98 16.86 -5.03
C VAL A 155 3.84 17.53 -5.79
N GLY A 156 3.49 18.71 -5.35
CA GLY A 156 2.57 19.62 -6.02
C GLY A 156 3.30 20.83 -6.63
N ASP A 157 2.57 21.69 -7.30
CA ASP A 157 3.12 22.90 -7.93
C ASP A 157 3.44 24.03 -6.93
N GLN A 158 3.03 23.89 -5.65
CA GLN A 158 3.28 24.86 -4.58
C GLN A 158 4.03 24.25 -3.38
N GLY A 159 4.38 22.96 -3.39
CA GLY A 159 5.09 22.34 -2.29
C GLY A 159 5.17 20.83 -2.38
N SER A 160 5.70 20.23 -1.33
CA SER A 160 5.83 18.76 -1.24
C SER A 160 5.62 18.25 0.19
N ILE A 161 5.19 16.99 0.29
CA ILE A 161 5.08 16.27 1.56
C ILE A 161 5.87 14.97 1.43
N ILE A 162 6.72 14.69 2.42
CA ILE A 162 7.65 13.56 2.43
C ILE A 162 7.42 12.74 3.70
N ILE A 163 7.22 11.43 3.54
CA ILE A 163 7.16 10.44 4.61
C ILE A 163 8.27 9.42 4.35
N GLU A 164 9.17 9.24 5.32
CA GLU A 164 10.28 8.30 5.25
C GLU A 164 10.31 7.39 6.47
N GLY A 165 10.63 6.11 6.23
CA GLY A 165 10.81 5.09 7.26
C GLY A 165 9.56 4.77 8.08
N SER A 166 9.66 3.75 8.92
CA SER A 166 8.61 3.32 9.86
C SER A 166 8.99 3.50 11.33
N SER A 167 10.23 3.87 11.62
CA SER A 167 10.75 4.03 12.99
C SER A 167 10.34 5.33 13.68
N LEU A 168 9.67 6.23 12.98
CA LEU A 168 9.28 7.55 13.48
C LEU A 168 10.45 8.36 14.08
N GLY A 169 11.66 8.16 13.54
CA GLY A 169 12.89 8.82 13.99
C GLY A 169 13.64 8.07 15.10
N MET A 170 13.09 7.01 15.68
CA MET A 170 13.78 6.23 16.71
C MET A 170 14.89 5.37 16.12
N ASN A 171 16.07 5.43 16.75
CA ASN A 171 17.24 4.63 16.41
C ASN A 171 17.78 3.99 17.69
N ILE A 172 18.11 2.70 17.64
CA ILE A 172 18.72 1.96 18.74
C ILE A 172 20.11 1.52 18.31
N LEU A 173 21.14 2.09 18.92
CA LEU A 173 22.53 1.78 18.65
C LEU A 173 23.12 1.06 19.86
N THR A 174 23.69 -0.10 19.60
CA THR A 174 24.43 -0.88 20.59
C THR A 174 25.75 -1.30 20.01
N ASN A 175 26.65 -1.86 20.84
CA ASN A 175 27.93 -2.41 20.37
C ASN A 175 27.75 -3.59 19.39
N LYS A 176 26.55 -4.16 19.27
CA LYS A 176 26.28 -5.35 18.43
C LYS A 176 25.44 -5.06 17.21
N GLN A 177 24.61 -4.03 17.25
CA GLN A 177 23.63 -3.77 16.17
C GLN A 177 23.13 -2.34 16.15
N TYR A 178 22.69 -1.94 14.96
CA TYR A 178 21.91 -0.74 14.71
C TYR A 178 20.52 -1.14 14.26
N LEU A 179 19.48 -0.69 14.96
CA LEU A 179 18.09 -1.00 14.69
C LEU A 179 17.26 0.27 14.51
N LYS A 180 16.29 0.19 13.63
CA LYS A 180 15.19 1.14 13.45
C LYS A 180 13.87 0.38 13.65
N PRO A 181 13.31 0.34 14.86
CA PRO A 181 12.09 -0.42 15.10
C PRO A 181 10.92 0.15 14.32
N ASP A 182 10.03 -0.73 13.83
CA ASP A 182 8.76 -0.27 13.25
C ASP A 182 7.85 0.24 14.37
N LEU A 183 7.59 1.53 14.42
CA LEU A 183 6.66 2.17 15.33
C LEU A 183 5.39 2.67 14.64
N ALA A 184 5.35 2.63 13.31
CA ALA A 184 4.25 3.16 12.52
C ALA A 184 3.12 2.14 12.33
N HIS A 185 3.44 0.87 12.04
CA HIS A 185 2.46 -0.09 11.55
C HIS A 185 1.82 -0.93 12.66
N TRP A 186 2.61 -1.78 13.36
CA TRP A 186 2.10 -2.70 14.41
C TRP A 186 3.15 -3.01 15.47
N PRO A 187 3.74 -1.99 16.12
CA PRO A 187 4.70 -2.22 17.20
C PRO A 187 4.05 -2.98 18.35
N THR A 188 4.82 -3.87 18.97
CA THR A 188 4.47 -4.43 20.27
C THR A 188 5.14 -3.62 21.36
N ILE A 189 4.36 -2.95 22.20
CA ILE A 189 4.82 -2.12 23.31
C ILE A 189 4.16 -2.64 24.58
N ASN A 190 4.97 -3.01 25.58
CA ASN A 190 4.47 -3.57 26.85
C ASN A 190 3.48 -4.73 26.63
N SER A 191 3.83 -5.67 25.75
CA SER A 191 3.02 -6.84 25.38
C SER A 191 1.67 -6.53 24.71
N SER A 192 1.47 -5.30 24.25
CA SER A 192 0.28 -4.88 23.52
C SER A 192 0.66 -4.41 22.11
N VAL A 193 -0.16 -4.77 21.11
CA VAL A 193 -0.01 -4.24 19.75
C VAL A 193 -0.58 -2.82 19.70
N ASP A 194 0.17 -1.90 19.11
CA ASP A 194 -0.23 -0.52 18.84
C ASP A 194 -0.03 -0.18 17.35
N GLY A 195 0.04 1.10 17.01
CA GLY A 195 0.29 1.60 15.65
C GLY A 195 -0.93 1.62 14.73
N ALA A 196 -0.66 1.70 13.43
CA ALA A 196 -1.69 1.85 12.43
C ALA A 196 -2.68 0.69 12.35
N LEU A 197 -2.22 -0.55 12.57
CA LEU A 197 -3.09 -1.73 12.55
C LEU A 197 -4.16 -1.64 13.63
N LYS A 198 -3.75 -1.41 14.89
CA LYS A 198 -4.69 -1.27 16.00
C LYS A 198 -5.69 -0.13 15.75
N ARG A 199 -5.18 1.04 15.35
CA ARG A 199 -6.04 2.20 15.07
C ARG A 199 -7.04 1.93 13.95
N ASN A 200 -6.63 1.18 12.90
CA ASN A 200 -7.55 0.83 11.83
C ASN A 200 -8.68 -0.10 12.30
N LEU A 201 -8.38 -1.04 13.19
CA LEU A 201 -9.38 -1.89 13.83
C LEU A 201 -10.34 -1.06 14.71
N ASP A 202 -9.81 -0.18 15.54
CA ASP A 202 -10.61 0.71 16.40
C ASP A 202 -11.53 1.62 15.55
N MET A 203 -11.01 2.18 14.47
CA MET A 203 -11.78 3.00 13.52
C MET A 203 -12.85 2.19 12.80
N PHE A 204 -12.56 0.94 12.40
CA PHE A 204 -13.57 0.05 11.82
C PHE A 204 -14.72 -0.20 12.80
N VAL A 205 -14.41 -0.57 14.04
CA VAL A 205 -15.42 -0.83 15.07
C VAL A 205 -16.27 0.42 15.33
N SER A 206 -15.60 1.57 15.54
CA SER A 206 -16.31 2.84 15.77
C SER A 206 -17.22 3.22 14.61
N ASN A 207 -16.74 3.16 13.36
CA ASN A 207 -17.51 3.51 12.18
C ASN A 207 -18.70 2.54 11.98
N ALA A 208 -18.46 1.24 12.20
CA ALA A 208 -19.48 0.21 12.05
C ALA A 208 -20.62 0.34 13.09
N LEU A 209 -20.30 0.71 14.34
CA LEU A 209 -21.27 0.95 15.39
C LEU A 209 -22.09 2.22 15.14
N ASN A 210 -21.46 3.28 14.66
CA ASN A 210 -22.10 4.57 14.42
C ASN A 210 -22.70 4.72 13.00
N ASN A 211 -22.73 3.65 12.19
CA ASN A 211 -23.18 3.65 10.80
C ASN A 211 -22.47 4.70 9.91
N ILE A 212 -21.21 5.01 10.21
CA ILE A 212 -20.35 5.85 9.40
C ILE A 212 -19.78 5.00 8.26
N SER A 213 -19.65 5.55 7.06
CA SER A 213 -19.09 4.84 5.90
C SER A 213 -17.69 4.25 6.18
N PRO A 214 -17.36 3.10 5.58
CA PRO A 214 -16.02 2.52 5.66
C PRO A 214 -14.95 3.50 5.19
N ILE A 215 -13.76 3.49 5.83
CA ILE A 215 -12.63 4.34 5.42
C ILE A 215 -12.17 3.95 4.01
N VAL A 216 -12.04 2.65 3.76
CA VAL A 216 -11.79 2.09 2.44
C VAL A 216 -12.93 1.12 2.12
N ASP A 217 -13.73 1.50 1.16
CA ASP A 217 -14.86 0.70 0.69
C ASP A 217 -14.45 -0.31 -0.39
N LEU A 218 -15.42 -1.14 -0.80
CA LEU A 218 -15.21 -2.15 -1.83
C LEU A 218 -14.84 -1.57 -3.20
N ASN A 219 -15.30 -0.35 -3.55
CA ASN A 219 -14.97 0.26 -4.85
C ASN A 219 -13.52 0.71 -4.89
N SER A 220 -13.07 1.37 -3.83
CA SER A 220 -11.70 1.85 -3.68
C SER A 220 -10.72 0.68 -3.65
N ALA A 221 -11.05 -0.39 -2.92
CA ALA A 221 -10.25 -1.61 -2.89
C ALA A 221 -10.21 -2.31 -4.26
N LEU A 222 -11.35 -2.43 -4.95
CA LEU A 222 -11.42 -3.03 -6.30
C LEU A 222 -10.58 -2.26 -7.31
N LEU A 223 -10.56 -0.93 -7.24
CA LEU A 223 -9.73 -0.11 -8.13
C LEU A 223 -8.23 -0.36 -7.87
N ALA A 224 -7.81 -0.48 -6.61
CA ALA A 224 -6.44 -0.82 -6.28
C ALA A 224 -6.05 -2.22 -6.80
N GLU A 225 -6.92 -3.21 -6.64
CA GLU A 225 -6.74 -4.56 -7.20
C GLU A 225 -6.64 -4.52 -8.73
N LYS A 226 -7.46 -3.72 -9.40
CA LYS A 226 -7.39 -3.55 -10.86
C LYS A 226 -6.03 -3.00 -11.30
N VAL A 227 -5.51 -1.99 -10.63
CA VAL A 227 -4.17 -1.44 -10.93
C VAL A 227 -3.09 -2.49 -10.72
N VAL A 228 -3.14 -3.26 -9.63
CA VAL A 228 -2.22 -4.39 -9.36
C VAL A 228 -2.24 -5.41 -10.50
N HIS A 229 -3.43 -5.82 -10.94
CA HIS A 229 -3.57 -6.79 -12.05
C HIS A 229 -3.06 -6.22 -13.37
N CYS A 230 -3.33 -4.94 -13.67
CA CYS A 230 -2.77 -4.27 -14.84
C CYS A 230 -1.23 -4.16 -14.78
N MET A 231 -0.63 -4.00 -13.58
CA MET A 231 0.83 -4.09 -13.40
C MET A 231 1.36 -5.48 -13.75
N LYS A 232 0.69 -6.55 -13.28
CA LYS A 232 1.05 -7.94 -13.61
C LYS A 232 0.97 -8.20 -15.12
N ASP A 233 -0.06 -7.70 -15.77
CA ASP A 233 -0.23 -7.81 -17.23
C ASP A 233 0.85 -7.02 -17.98
N SER A 234 1.25 -5.85 -17.46
CA SER A 234 2.33 -5.05 -18.02
C SER A 234 3.69 -5.77 -17.93
N ILE A 235 4.00 -6.36 -16.78
CA ILE A 235 5.22 -7.18 -16.59
C ILE A 235 5.24 -8.34 -17.59
N LYS A 236 4.11 -9.04 -17.75
CA LYS A 236 3.98 -10.17 -18.66
C LYS A 236 4.10 -9.77 -20.13
N SER A 237 3.43 -8.71 -20.53
CA SER A 237 3.39 -8.23 -21.92
C SER A 237 4.59 -7.37 -22.31
N LYS A 238 5.35 -6.84 -21.32
CA LYS A 238 6.42 -5.86 -21.50
C LYS A 238 5.95 -4.56 -22.20
N LYS A 239 4.68 -4.22 -22.03
CA LYS A 239 4.03 -3.05 -22.63
C LYS A 239 3.19 -2.29 -21.61
N PRO A 240 2.96 -0.98 -21.83
CA PRO A 240 1.97 -0.25 -21.04
C PRO A 240 0.57 -0.85 -21.18
N VAL A 241 -0.16 -0.95 -20.08
CA VAL A 241 -1.54 -1.46 -20.02
C VAL A 241 -2.49 -0.34 -19.66
N LYS A 242 -3.62 -0.22 -20.36
CA LYS A 242 -4.71 0.70 -20.01
C LYS A 242 -5.52 0.13 -18.83
N ILE A 243 -6.00 1.01 -17.95
CA ILE A 243 -6.78 0.67 -16.76
C ILE A 243 -8.27 0.92 -16.99
#